data_5ffc937b79bb356d3bcf855dec7be95a
#
_entry.id   5ffc937b79bb356d3bcf855dec7be95a
#
_cell.length_a   1.000
_cell.length_b   1.000
_cell.length_c   1.000
_cell.angle_alpha   90.00
_cell.angle_beta   90.00
_cell.angle_gamma   90.00
#
_symmetry.space_group_name_H-M   'P 1'
#
loop_
_entity.id
_entity.type
_entity.pdbx_description
1 polymer ?
#
loop_
_entity_poly.entity_id
_entity_poly.type
_entity_poly.pdbx_seq_one_letter_code
_entity_poly.pdbx_strand_id
1 'polypeptide(L)'
;MGLFFIVFIIAFLFCPSVVICFISNLFPALGYLCKDLFQYFKYKKYRLVKTGEIIGFIGLFGRGKTLSAVHKVCSIYRAKNGLRVYCPRRKKWVTQVVHIVSNVHLVGIPYEKLESLEQVVLSTDTVRDQDDANDTLTVTLVLIDEAGSELNSRAFRSNIDPLLLNSILTCRHWNISIFYTAQRFGHVDALMRQVTSYVLSCEKVWRFQFQKKYDAWELEQASSPANVAAKAILCWFVKDKDYKAYDTFECVDKLKKDMKEGQMMSPEEILALRVGTENVNMDGVNYSKQYKRRHKKLY
;
A
#
# COMPACT_ATOMS: atom_id res chain seq x y z
N MET A 1 17.05 36.53 -21.95
CA MET A 1 15.91 37.40 -21.59
C MET A 1 14.71 37.21 -22.50
N GLY A 2 14.85 37.19 -23.86
CA GLY A 2 13.71 37.09 -24.79
C GLY A 2 12.85 35.83 -24.65
N LEU A 3 13.45 34.64 -24.41
CA LEU A 3 12.72 33.39 -24.26
C LEU A 3 11.78 33.41 -23.04
N PHE A 4 12.22 33.98 -21.93
CA PHE A 4 11.39 34.14 -20.72
C PHE A 4 10.18 35.04 -20.97
N PHE A 5 10.36 36.09 -21.76
CA PHE A 5 9.29 37.04 -22.11
C PHE A 5 8.25 36.36 -23.02
N ILE A 6 8.69 35.56 -23.97
CA ILE A 6 7.80 34.81 -24.87
C ILE A 6 6.98 33.76 -24.08
N VAL A 7 7.62 32.98 -23.21
CA VAL A 7 6.93 31.99 -22.35
C VAL A 7 5.93 32.67 -21.44
N PHE A 8 6.27 33.85 -20.91
CA PHE A 8 5.37 34.66 -20.07
C PHE A 8 4.16 35.17 -20.84
N ILE A 9 4.33 35.68 -22.05
CA ILE A 9 3.22 36.10 -22.92
C ILE A 9 2.31 34.94 -23.26
N ILE A 10 2.88 33.80 -23.62
CA ILE A 10 2.11 32.58 -23.92
C ILE A 10 1.30 32.14 -22.69
N ALA A 11 1.93 32.08 -21.51
CA ALA A 11 1.25 31.72 -20.26
C ALA A 11 0.14 32.72 -19.92
N PHE A 12 0.35 34.01 -20.15
CA PHE A 12 -0.66 35.05 -19.91
C PHE A 12 -1.85 34.91 -20.87
N LEU A 13 -1.63 34.56 -22.11
CA LEU A 13 -2.71 34.34 -23.10
C LEU A 13 -3.55 33.09 -22.78
N PHE A 14 -2.94 32.03 -22.30
CA PHE A 14 -3.65 30.76 -22.01
C PHE A 14 -4.26 30.72 -20.61
N CYS A 15 -3.63 31.35 -19.60
CA CYS A 15 -4.06 31.29 -18.21
C CYS A 15 -3.86 32.65 -17.49
N PRO A 16 -4.58 33.68 -17.85
CA PRO A 16 -4.35 35.03 -17.31
C PRO A 16 -4.56 35.09 -15.79
N SER A 17 -5.54 34.40 -15.25
CA SER A 17 -5.82 34.35 -13.81
C SER A 17 -4.65 33.78 -13.00
N VAL A 18 -3.97 32.73 -13.53
CA VAL A 18 -2.80 32.14 -12.88
C VAL A 18 -1.63 33.11 -12.87
N VAL A 19 -1.37 33.76 -13.98
CA VAL A 19 -0.25 34.72 -14.09
C VAL A 19 -0.48 35.93 -13.19
N ILE A 20 -1.68 36.51 -13.17
CA ILE A 20 -2.04 37.60 -12.28
C ILE A 20 -1.89 37.20 -10.82
N CYS A 21 -2.38 36.01 -10.43
CA CYS A 21 -2.24 35.48 -9.08
C CYS A 21 -0.77 35.32 -8.68
N PHE A 22 0.07 34.84 -9.59
CA PHE A 22 1.51 34.67 -9.33
C PHE A 22 2.22 36.03 -9.13
N ILE A 23 1.94 37.00 -9.99
CA ILE A 23 2.58 38.34 -9.92
C ILE A 23 2.13 39.07 -8.66
N SER A 24 0.82 39.14 -8.41
CA SER A 24 0.27 39.88 -7.26
C SER A 24 0.74 39.30 -5.91
N ASN A 25 1.05 38.02 -5.87
CA ASN A 25 1.48 37.33 -4.63
C ASN A 25 2.98 37.02 -4.59
N LEU A 26 3.79 37.49 -5.53
CA LEU A 26 5.21 37.13 -5.62
C LEU A 26 5.98 37.51 -4.35
N PHE A 27 5.84 38.76 -3.88
CA PHE A 27 6.55 39.22 -2.67
C PHE A 27 6.04 38.51 -1.38
N PRO A 28 4.72 38.43 -1.14
CA PRO A 28 4.20 37.64 -0.02
C PRO A 28 4.64 36.15 -0.07
N ALA A 29 4.61 35.54 -1.26
CA ALA A 29 5.01 34.14 -1.44
C ALA A 29 6.48 33.92 -1.08
N LEU A 30 7.38 34.82 -1.47
CA LEU A 30 8.80 34.75 -1.07
C LEU A 30 8.97 34.86 0.45
N GLY A 31 8.24 35.78 1.08
CA GLY A 31 8.26 35.94 2.54
C GLY A 31 7.78 34.69 3.27
N TYR A 32 6.67 34.10 2.82
CA TYR A 32 6.17 32.83 3.37
C TYR A 32 7.09 31.67 3.08
N LEU A 33 7.68 31.59 1.90
CA LEU A 33 8.66 30.56 1.56
C LEU A 33 9.86 30.57 2.52
N CYS A 34 10.44 31.76 2.76
CA CYS A 34 11.56 31.91 3.71
C CYS A 34 11.14 31.47 5.12
N LYS A 35 9.95 31.89 5.57
CA LYS A 35 9.40 31.50 6.88
C LYS A 35 9.18 30.00 6.98
N ASP A 36 8.61 29.40 5.95
CA ASP A 36 8.32 27.95 5.93
C ASP A 36 9.61 27.13 5.89
N LEU A 37 10.60 27.55 5.10
CA LEU A 37 11.92 26.94 5.08
C LEU A 37 12.61 27.04 6.45
N PHE A 38 12.58 28.22 7.07
CA PHE A 38 13.14 28.38 8.42
C PHE A 38 12.45 27.46 9.43
N GLN A 39 11.12 27.40 9.43
CA GLN A 39 10.35 26.50 10.29
C GLN A 39 10.63 25.02 9.98
N TYR A 40 10.76 24.68 8.71
CA TYR A 40 11.06 23.31 8.28
C TYR A 40 12.37 22.80 8.88
N PHE A 41 13.45 23.62 8.83
CA PHE A 41 14.74 23.28 9.41
C PHE A 41 14.75 23.42 10.94
N LYS A 42 14.18 24.48 11.50
CA LYS A 42 14.09 24.70 12.95
C LYS A 42 13.39 23.54 13.66
N TYR A 43 12.25 23.12 13.16
CA TYR A 43 11.48 22.02 13.75
C TYR A 43 11.84 20.65 13.18
N LYS A 44 12.89 20.57 12.36
CA LYS A 44 13.37 19.30 11.75
C LYS A 44 12.20 18.48 11.15
N LYS A 45 11.28 19.13 10.43
CA LYS A 45 10.08 18.50 9.85
C LYS A 45 10.41 17.32 8.91
N TYR A 46 11.63 17.31 8.34
CA TYR A 46 12.13 16.19 7.52
C TYR A 46 12.27 14.87 8.29
N ARG A 47 12.29 14.91 9.65
CA ARG A 47 12.36 13.72 10.50
C ARG A 47 10.99 13.06 10.70
N LEU A 48 9.91 13.80 10.55
CA LEU A 48 8.56 13.25 10.68
C LEU A 48 8.31 12.17 9.61
N VAL A 49 7.60 11.12 10.00
CA VAL A 49 7.01 10.18 9.04
C VAL A 49 5.82 10.88 8.38
N LYS A 50 5.73 10.76 7.07
CA LYS A 50 4.56 11.22 6.33
C LYS A 50 3.44 10.20 6.56
N THR A 51 2.34 10.63 7.10
CA THR A 51 1.18 9.81 7.47
C THR A 51 -0.04 10.15 6.65
N GLY A 52 -1.04 9.27 6.65
CA GLY A 52 -2.28 9.45 5.92
C GLY A 52 -2.16 9.15 4.43
N GLU A 53 -1.16 8.36 4.04
CA GLU A 53 -1.02 7.88 2.66
C GLU A 53 -1.42 6.42 2.58
N ILE A 54 -2.20 6.09 1.55
CA ILE A 54 -2.51 4.73 1.17
C ILE A 54 -1.79 4.46 -0.15
N ILE A 55 -0.88 3.49 -0.15
CA ILE A 55 0.04 3.24 -1.26
C ILE A 55 -0.11 1.81 -1.73
N GLY A 56 -0.46 1.64 -3.01
CA GLY A 56 -0.56 0.34 -3.65
C GLY A 56 0.73 -0.05 -4.38
N PHE A 57 1.22 -1.27 -4.15
CA PHE A 57 2.30 -1.88 -4.92
C PHE A 57 1.71 -2.93 -5.85
N ILE A 58 1.72 -2.70 -7.14
CA ILE A 58 1.13 -3.59 -8.14
C ILE A 58 2.19 -4.21 -9.05
N GLY A 59 1.85 -5.34 -9.66
CA GLY A 59 2.68 -6.03 -10.64
C GLY A 59 2.39 -7.52 -10.65
N LEU A 60 2.83 -8.21 -11.68
CA LEU A 60 2.65 -9.65 -11.82
C LEU A 60 3.51 -10.42 -10.81
N PHE A 61 3.35 -11.74 -10.75
CA PHE A 61 4.17 -12.61 -9.92
C PHE A 61 5.67 -12.43 -10.20
N GLY A 62 6.50 -12.50 -9.16
CA GLY A 62 7.95 -12.36 -9.28
C GLY A 62 8.48 -10.95 -9.55
N ARG A 63 7.64 -9.94 -9.70
CA ARG A 63 8.04 -8.55 -9.97
C ARG A 63 8.50 -7.77 -8.72
N GLY A 64 8.56 -8.41 -7.55
CA GLY A 64 9.09 -7.81 -6.32
C GLY A 64 8.15 -6.83 -5.62
N LYS A 65 6.83 -7.03 -5.70
CA LYS A 65 5.81 -6.23 -4.99
C LYS A 65 6.01 -6.26 -3.47
N THR A 66 5.89 -7.46 -2.90
CA THR A 66 6.07 -7.69 -1.45
C THR A 66 7.42 -7.21 -0.97
N LEU A 67 8.50 -7.53 -1.70
CA LEU A 67 9.84 -7.04 -1.43
C LEU A 67 9.89 -5.50 -1.36
N SER A 68 9.23 -4.82 -2.30
CA SER A 68 9.20 -3.35 -2.35
C SER A 68 8.40 -2.74 -1.19
N ALA A 69 7.27 -3.34 -0.85
CA ALA A 69 6.43 -2.89 0.25
C ALA A 69 7.16 -3.07 1.60
N VAL A 70 7.71 -4.27 1.84
CA VAL A 70 8.52 -4.57 3.03
C VAL A 70 9.74 -3.63 3.12
N HIS A 71 10.49 -3.46 2.02
CA HIS A 71 11.64 -2.54 1.98
C HIS A 71 11.23 -1.12 2.38
N LYS A 72 10.10 -0.63 1.88
CA LYS A 72 9.59 0.70 2.21
C LYS A 72 9.28 0.83 3.69
N VAL A 73 8.50 -0.10 4.27
CA VAL A 73 8.13 -0.10 5.69
C VAL A 73 9.37 -0.23 6.58
N CYS A 74 10.24 -1.21 6.29
CA CYS A 74 11.49 -1.40 7.04
C CYS A 74 12.42 -0.20 6.97
N SER A 75 12.50 0.47 5.82
CA SER A 75 13.34 1.67 5.67
C SER A 75 12.79 2.85 6.47
N ILE A 76 11.48 3.04 6.51
CA ILE A 76 10.83 4.05 7.35
C ILE A 76 11.12 3.76 8.83
N TYR A 77 10.91 2.53 9.28
CA TYR A 77 11.19 2.13 10.65
C TYR A 77 12.63 2.44 11.06
N ARG A 78 13.61 1.91 10.31
CA ARG A 78 15.04 2.10 10.61
C ARG A 78 15.48 3.56 10.58
N ALA A 79 14.89 4.36 9.70
CA ALA A 79 15.27 5.76 9.52
C ALA A 79 14.59 6.71 10.49
N LYS A 80 13.40 6.36 11.01
CA LYS A 80 12.53 7.32 11.70
C LYS A 80 12.14 6.92 13.12
N ASN A 81 12.23 5.63 13.47
CA ASN A 81 11.89 5.18 14.81
C ASN A 81 12.87 5.74 15.86
N GLY A 82 12.37 6.18 16.99
CA GLY A 82 13.17 6.74 18.09
C GLY A 82 13.70 8.15 17.86
N LEU A 83 13.39 8.81 16.73
CA LEU A 83 13.85 10.18 16.49
C LEU A 83 13.02 11.21 17.27
N ARG A 84 13.71 12.20 17.83
CA ARG A 84 13.04 13.37 18.40
C ARG A 84 12.50 14.27 17.29
N VAL A 85 11.19 14.53 17.36
CA VAL A 85 10.41 15.31 16.41
C VAL A 85 9.59 16.36 17.14
N TYR A 86 9.28 17.47 16.48
CA TYR A 86 8.41 18.50 17.05
C TYR A 86 6.95 18.17 16.73
N CYS A 87 6.13 18.01 17.76
CA CYS A 87 4.70 17.79 17.62
C CYS A 87 3.96 19.16 17.61
N PRO A 88 3.37 19.60 16.48
CA PRO A 88 2.70 20.90 16.41
C PRO A 88 1.47 21.00 17.33
N ARG A 89 0.76 19.89 17.53
CA ARG A 89 -0.44 19.84 18.40
C ARG A 89 -0.09 20.12 19.85
N ARG A 90 0.98 19.46 20.35
CA ARG A 90 1.43 19.58 21.75
C ARG A 90 2.44 20.71 21.96
N LYS A 91 2.90 21.36 20.88
CA LYS A 91 3.95 22.41 20.89
C LYS A 91 5.23 22.00 21.63
N LYS A 92 5.54 20.72 21.68
CA LYS A 92 6.73 20.17 22.36
C LYS A 92 7.48 19.15 21.49
N TRP A 93 8.72 18.88 21.90
CA TRP A 93 9.55 17.85 21.29
C TRP A 93 9.20 16.50 21.92
N VAL A 94 8.84 15.53 21.10
CA VAL A 94 8.46 14.17 21.50
C VAL A 94 9.32 13.14 20.76
N THR A 95 9.34 11.90 21.25
CA THR A 95 10.01 10.80 20.58
C THR A 95 9.02 10.13 19.62
N GLN A 96 9.40 10.02 18.35
CA GLN A 96 8.59 9.34 17.36
C GLN A 96 8.75 7.83 17.48
N VAL A 97 7.64 7.12 17.62
CA VAL A 97 7.57 5.66 17.65
C VAL A 97 6.86 5.17 16.40
N VAL A 98 7.50 4.27 15.66
CA VAL A 98 6.91 3.66 14.47
C VAL A 98 6.37 2.29 14.86
N HIS A 99 5.05 2.16 14.90
CA HIS A 99 4.32 0.92 15.13
C HIS A 99 4.00 0.28 13.78
N ILE A 100 4.27 -1.02 13.64
CA ILE A 100 4.03 -1.76 12.39
C ILE A 100 3.00 -2.84 12.65
N VAL A 101 1.98 -2.90 11.81
CA VAL A 101 0.99 -3.97 11.78
C VAL A 101 1.06 -4.65 10.41
N SER A 102 1.27 -5.96 10.36
CA SER A 102 1.54 -6.66 9.10
C SER A 102 0.96 -8.06 9.06
N ASN A 103 0.46 -8.47 7.91
CA ASN A 103 0.13 -9.88 7.63
C ASN A 103 1.33 -10.67 7.08
N VAL A 104 2.47 -9.99 6.86
CA VAL A 104 3.73 -10.61 6.44
C VAL A 104 4.67 -10.70 7.62
N HIS A 105 5.34 -11.83 7.78
CA HIS A 105 6.37 -12.01 8.81
C HIS A 105 7.60 -11.15 8.50
N LEU A 106 7.88 -10.18 9.38
CA LEU A 106 9.04 -9.29 9.27
C LEU A 106 10.17 -9.77 10.17
N VAL A 107 11.37 -9.92 9.60
CA VAL A 107 12.55 -10.38 10.33
C VAL A 107 13.35 -9.20 10.87
N GLY A 108 13.64 -9.22 12.18
CA GLY A 108 14.49 -8.23 12.84
C GLY A 108 13.88 -6.84 13.05
N ILE A 109 12.55 -6.72 12.92
CA ILE A 109 11.78 -5.53 13.25
C ILE A 109 10.54 -5.96 14.03
N PRO A 110 10.23 -5.34 15.18
CA PRO A 110 9.01 -5.65 15.92
C PRO A 110 7.79 -5.21 15.11
N TYR A 111 6.81 -6.07 15.04
CA TYR A 111 5.53 -5.80 14.39
C TYR A 111 4.41 -6.55 15.10
N GLU A 112 3.20 -6.05 14.97
CA GLU A 112 1.97 -6.70 15.39
C GLU A 112 1.38 -7.47 14.21
N LYS A 113 0.90 -8.68 14.45
CA LYS A 113 0.27 -9.48 13.39
C LYS A 113 -1.09 -8.89 13.05
N LEU A 114 -1.30 -8.64 11.77
CA LEU A 114 -2.59 -8.17 11.26
C LEU A 114 -3.59 -9.33 11.23
N GLU A 115 -4.61 -9.27 12.07
CA GLU A 115 -5.72 -10.22 12.07
C GLU A 115 -6.98 -9.60 11.45
N SER A 116 -7.23 -8.33 11.74
CA SER A 116 -8.31 -7.56 11.14
C SER A 116 -7.94 -6.08 11.03
N LEU A 117 -8.61 -5.35 10.14
CA LEU A 117 -8.42 -3.90 10.04
C LEU A 117 -9.03 -3.16 11.23
N GLU A 118 -10.03 -3.74 11.88
CA GLU A 118 -10.63 -3.20 13.11
C GLU A 118 -9.61 -3.20 14.26
N GLN A 119 -8.82 -4.26 14.39
CA GLN A 119 -7.71 -4.34 15.34
C GLN A 119 -6.74 -3.18 15.17
N VAL A 120 -6.44 -2.77 13.92
CA VAL A 120 -5.51 -1.66 13.66
C VAL A 120 -6.01 -0.36 14.29
N VAL A 121 -7.30 -0.11 14.26
CA VAL A 121 -7.91 1.09 14.84
C VAL A 121 -7.82 1.03 16.36
N LEU A 122 -8.21 -0.10 16.95
CA LEU A 122 -8.21 -0.30 18.41
C LEU A 122 -6.79 -0.26 18.97
N SER A 123 -5.83 -0.94 18.33
CA SER A 123 -4.43 -0.91 18.77
C SER A 123 -3.81 0.49 18.62
N THR A 124 -4.13 1.19 17.55
CA THR A 124 -3.66 2.57 17.36
C THR A 124 -4.23 3.52 18.41
N ASP A 125 -5.49 3.39 18.79
CA ASP A 125 -6.10 4.18 19.85
C ASP A 125 -5.42 3.92 21.20
N THR A 126 -5.26 2.65 21.57
CA THR A 126 -4.63 2.26 22.82
C THR A 126 -3.21 2.82 22.96
N VAL A 127 -2.42 2.71 21.89
CA VAL A 127 -1.03 3.24 21.90
C VAL A 127 -1.03 4.76 21.93
N ARG A 128 -1.97 5.41 21.26
CA ARG A 128 -2.09 6.87 21.21
C ARG A 128 -2.49 7.48 22.55
N ASP A 129 -3.33 6.81 23.32
CA ASP A 129 -3.70 7.25 24.67
C ASP A 129 -2.47 7.28 25.59
N GLN A 130 -1.50 6.39 25.37
CA GLN A 130 -0.23 6.37 26.09
C GLN A 130 0.77 7.44 25.61
N ASP A 131 0.58 7.98 24.41
CA ASP A 131 1.51 8.96 23.81
C ASP A 131 1.66 10.23 24.64
N ASP A 132 0.61 10.69 25.31
CA ASP A 132 0.66 11.89 26.13
C ASP A 132 1.41 11.67 27.45
N ALA A 133 1.28 10.48 28.04
CA ALA A 133 1.97 10.11 29.26
C ALA A 133 3.47 9.85 29.02
N ASN A 134 3.81 9.28 27.87
CA ASN A 134 5.18 8.86 27.56
C ASN A 134 5.99 9.89 26.74
N ASP A 135 5.43 11.06 26.42
CA ASP A 135 6.04 12.05 25.53
C ASP A 135 6.45 11.47 24.14
N THR A 136 5.63 10.55 23.63
CA THR A 136 5.83 9.90 22.34
C THR A 136 4.88 10.46 21.28
N LEU A 137 5.18 10.18 20.02
CA LEU A 137 4.30 10.38 18.87
C LEU A 137 4.29 9.07 18.08
N THR A 138 3.23 8.31 18.23
CA THR A 138 3.08 7.05 17.52
C THR A 138 2.57 7.25 16.11
N VAL A 139 3.21 6.55 15.18
CA VAL A 139 2.86 6.46 13.76
C VAL A 139 2.67 5.01 13.42
N THR A 140 1.49 4.63 12.96
CA THR A 140 1.17 3.25 12.59
C THR A 140 1.34 3.03 11.08
N LEU A 141 2.14 2.03 10.72
CA LEU A 141 2.32 1.58 9.34
C LEU A 141 1.67 0.22 9.18
N VAL A 142 0.65 0.14 8.36
CA VAL A 142 -0.07 -1.10 8.06
C VAL A 142 0.48 -1.67 6.76
N LEU A 143 0.91 -2.92 6.77
CA LEU A 143 1.38 -3.65 5.59
C LEU A 143 0.46 -4.83 5.31
N ILE A 144 -0.17 -4.81 4.13
CA ILE A 144 -1.10 -5.85 3.68
C ILE A 144 -0.55 -6.45 2.40
N ASP A 145 -0.07 -7.68 2.47
CA ASP A 145 0.31 -8.42 1.27
C ASP A 145 -0.91 -9.13 0.67
N GLU A 146 -0.96 -9.18 -0.66
CA GLU A 146 -2.04 -9.76 -1.43
C GLU A 146 -3.45 -9.26 -1.06
N ALA A 147 -3.61 -7.94 -0.97
CA ALA A 147 -4.87 -7.29 -0.61
C ALA A 147 -6.07 -7.72 -1.49
N GLY A 148 -5.82 -8.21 -2.70
CA GLY A 148 -6.86 -8.75 -3.58
C GLY A 148 -7.47 -10.06 -3.09
N SER A 149 -6.76 -10.86 -2.28
CA SER A 149 -7.26 -12.10 -1.69
C SER A 149 -7.78 -11.89 -0.27
N GLU A 150 -7.03 -11.15 0.53
CA GLU A 150 -7.36 -10.86 1.94
C GLU A 150 -8.56 -9.90 2.08
N LEU A 151 -8.65 -8.92 1.18
CA LEU A 151 -9.74 -7.94 1.12
C LEU A 151 -10.71 -8.24 -0.04
N ASN A 152 -11.00 -9.52 -0.28
CA ASN A 152 -11.85 -9.92 -1.39
C ASN A 152 -13.25 -9.29 -1.26
N SER A 153 -13.72 -8.65 -2.31
CA SER A 153 -14.93 -7.84 -2.39
C SER A 153 -16.21 -8.54 -1.89
N ARG A 154 -16.24 -9.87 -1.85
CA ARG A 154 -17.39 -10.66 -1.35
C ARG A 154 -17.41 -10.77 0.17
N ALA A 155 -16.27 -11.02 0.81
CA ALA A 155 -16.15 -11.04 2.27
C ALA A 155 -16.13 -9.61 2.84
N PHE A 156 -15.56 -8.67 2.08
CA PHE A 156 -15.46 -7.26 2.45
C PHE A 156 -16.84 -6.57 2.46
N ARG A 157 -17.72 -6.86 1.50
CA ARG A 157 -19.09 -6.30 1.45
C ARG A 157 -20.02 -6.78 2.57
N SER A 158 -19.79 -7.97 3.11
CA SER A 158 -20.62 -8.49 4.22
C SER A 158 -20.13 -8.05 5.60
N ASN A 159 -18.87 -7.61 5.73
CA ASN A 159 -18.22 -7.37 7.01
C ASN A 159 -17.57 -5.98 7.16
N ILE A 160 -17.77 -5.05 6.19
CA ILE A 160 -17.29 -3.68 6.41
C ILE A 160 -18.25 -2.99 7.37
N ASP A 161 -17.81 -2.92 8.61
CA ASP A 161 -18.36 -1.96 9.56
C ASP A 161 -18.15 -0.53 8.99
N PRO A 162 -19.18 0.32 8.98
CA PRO A 162 -19.04 1.75 8.66
C PRO A 162 -17.93 2.44 9.45
N LEU A 163 -17.59 1.95 10.64
CA LEU A 163 -16.47 2.42 11.47
C LEU A 163 -15.12 2.17 10.78
N LEU A 164 -14.94 1.02 10.16
CA LEU A 164 -13.71 0.70 9.42
C LEU A 164 -13.52 1.61 8.22
N LEU A 165 -14.59 1.86 7.47
CA LEU A 165 -14.55 2.77 6.34
C LEU A 165 -14.16 4.19 6.77
N ASN A 166 -14.78 4.70 7.84
CA ASN A 166 -14.42 5.98 8.43
C ASN A 166 -12.97 6.02 8.90
N SER A 167 -12.46 4.92 9.45
CA SER A 167 -11.06 4.82 9.90
C SER A 167 -10.07 4.88 8.72
N ILE A 168 -10.38 4.22 7.62
CA ILE A 168 -9.58 4.32 6.39
C ILE A 168 -9.62 5.75 5.84
N LEU A 169 -10.78 6.38 5.78
CA LEU A 169 -10.94 7.76 5.32
C LEU A 169 -10.26 8.77 6.26
N THR A 170 -10.16 8.45 7.54
CA THR A 170 -9.56 9.31 8.57
C THR A 170 -8.12 8.93 8.95
N CYS A 171 -7.48 8.01 8.23
CA CYS A 171 -6.09 7.56 8.47
C CYS A 171 -5.12 8.71 8.74
N ARG A 172 -5.31 9.84 8.07
CA ARG A 172 -4.48 11.04 8.26
C ARG A 172 -4.59 11.62 9.67
N HIS A 173 -5.77 11.57 10.26
CA HIS A 173 -6.02 12.10 11.61
C HIS A 173 -5.46 11.16 12.69
N TRP A 174 -5.34 9.88 12.37
CA TRP A 174 -4.87 8.81 13.25
C TRP A 174 -3.37 8.53 13.11
N ASN A 175 -2.66 9.26 12.24
CA ASN A 175 -1.26 9.01 11.89
C ASN A 175 -1.01 7.58 11.35
N ILE A 176 -1.98 7.03 10.62
CA ILE A 176 -1.89 5.71 9.98
C ILE A 176 -1.48 5.89 8.52
N SER A 177 -0.63 5.01 8.01
CA SER A 177 -0.38 4.85 6.58
C SER A 177 -0.50 3.39 6.20
N ILE A 178 -1.15 3.12 5.07
CA ILE A 178 -1.43 1.77 4.61
C ILE A 178 -0.60 1.48 3.35
N PHE A 179 0.11 0.37 3.38
CA PHE A 179 0.87 -0.15 2.27
C PHE A 179 0.27 -1.51 1.89
N TYR A 180 -0.21 -1.64 0.68
CA TYR A 180 -0.77 -2.91 0.25
C TYR A 180 -0.16 -3.38 -1.06
N THR A 181 -0.15 -4.69 -1.29
CA THR A 181 0.26 -5.27 -2.56
C THR A 181 -0.93 -5.89 -3.29
N ALA A 182 -0.90 -5.85 -4.61
CA ALA A 182 -1.89 -6.53 -5.44
C ALA A 182 -1.27 -6.90 -6.80
N GLN A 183 -1.83 -7.89 -7.47
CA GLN A 183 -1.37 -8.26 -8.81
C GLN A 183 -1.75 -7.22 -9.85
N ARG A 184 -2.97 -6.70 -9.76
CA ARG A 184 -3.49 -5.63 -10.61
C ARG A 184 -4.30 -4.66 -9.75
N PHE A 185 -4.30 -3.39 -10.11
CA PHE A 185 -5.06 -2.38 -9.38
C PHE A 185 -6.56 -2.69 -9.38
N GLY A 186 -7.11 -3.19 -10.48
CA GLY A 186 -8.51 -3.59 -10.58
C GLY A 186 -8.93 -4.78 -9.70
N HIS A 187 -7.98 -5.55 -9.13
CA HIS A 187 -8.28 -6.64 -8.19
C HIS A 187 -8.48 -6.14 -6.75
N VAL A 188 -8.12 -4.89 -6.48
CA VAL A 188 -8.33 -4.24 -5.19
C VAL A 188 -9.78 -3.76 -5.10
N ASP A 189 -10.36 -3.80 -3.91
CA ASP A 189 -11.70 -3.27 -3.69
C ASP A 189 -11.85 -1.81 -4.15
N ALA A 190 -13.03 -1.46 -4.65
CA ALA A 190 -13.29 -0.14 -5.22
C ALA A 190 -13.07 1.00 -4.21
N LEU A 191 -13.46 0.82 -2.94
CA LEU A 191 -13.27 1.82 -1.90
C LEU A 191 -11.78 2.05 -1.61
N MET A 192 -11.00 0.96 -1.52
CA MET A 192 -9.55 1.06 -1.34
C MET A 192 -8.89 1.77 -2.52
N ARG A 193 -9.34 1.53 -3.76
CA ARG A 193 -8.82 2.24 -4.94
C ARG A 193 -9.10 3.74 -4.88
N GLN A 194 -10.33 4.13 -4.51
CA GLN A 194 -10.73 5.54 -4.42
C GLN A 194 -9.95 6.34 -3.37
N VAL A 195 -9.55 5.69 -2.27
CA VAL A 195 -8.77 6.34 -1.20
C VAL A 195 -7.26 6.18 -1.36
N THR A 196 -6.81 5.40 -2.35
CA THR A 196 -5.38 5.22 -2.63
C THR A 196 -4.76 6.51 -3.12
N SER A 197 -3.68 6.92 -2.49
CA SER A 197 -2.97 8.17 -2.83
C SER A 197 -2.20 8.05 -4.14
N TYR A 198 -1.49 6.95 -4.32
CA TYR A 198 -0.78 6.61 -5.55
C TYR A 198 -0.43 5.12 -5.60
N VAL A 199 -0.12 4.68 -6.80
CA VAL A 199 0.20 3.28 -7.08
C VAL A 199 1.62 3.17 -7.63
N LEU A 200 2.37 2.20 -7.14
CA LEU A 200 3.71 1.87 -7.60
C LEU A 200 3.67 0.56 -8.38
N SER A 201 3.81 0.65 -9.70
CA SER A 201 3.96 -0.54 -10.54
C SER A 201 5.39 -1.05 -10.44
N CYS A 202 5.53 -2.24 -9.88
CA CYS A 202 6.81 -2.87 -9.58
C CYS A 202 7.30 -3.70 -10.76
N GLU A 203 8.58 -3.52 -11.10
CA GLU A 203 9.28 -4.31 -12.10
C GLU A 203 10.70 -4.59 -11.63
N LYS A 204 11.11 -5.86 -11.68
CA LYS A 204 12.41 -6.29 -11.18
C LYS A 204 13.25 -6.84 -12.32
N VAL A 205 14.44 -6.30 -12.46
CA VAL A 205 15.48 -6.80 -13.36
C VAL A 205 16.72 -7.12 -12.54
N TRP A 206 17.02 -8.41 -12.38
CA TRP A 206 18.09 -8.92 -11.52
C TRP A 206 17.94 -8.39 -10.09
N ARG A 207 18.83 -7.50 -9.62
CA ARG A 207 18.81 -6.85 -8.30
C ARG A 207 18.34 -5.40 -8.37
N PHE A 208 17.97 -4.90 -9.53
CA PHE A 208 17.39 -3.57 -9.65
C PHE A 208 15.88 -3.65 -9.61
N GLN A 209 15.31 -2.96 -8.64
CA GLN A 209 13.87 -2.84 -8.47
C GLN A 209 13.43 -1.49 -9.01
N PHE A 210 12.64 -1.51 -10.06
CA PHE A 210 12.03 -0.33 -10.67
C PHE A 210 10.60 -0.19 -10.18
N GLN A 211 10.18 1.04 -9.94
CA GLN A 211 8.84 1.37 -9.51
C GLN A 211 8.35 2.58 -10.30
N LYS A 212 7.37 2.39 -11.15
CA LYS A 212 6.70 3.48 -11.86
C LYS A 212 5.56 3.99 -10.97
N LYS A 213 5.61 5.27 -10.60
CA LYS A 213 4.59 5.92 -9.77
C LYS A 213 3.48 6.45 -10.65
N TYR A 214 2.26 6.01 -10.39
CA TYR A 214 1.04 6.48 -11.03
C TYR A 214 0.14 7.18 -10.02
N ASP A 215 -0.61 8.15 -10.49
CA ASP A 215 -1.72 8.70 -9.73
C ASP A 215 -2.85 7.66 -9.67
N ALA A 216 -3.39 7.40 -8.48
CA ALA A 216 -4.39 6.33 -8.32
C ALA A 216 -5.71 6.69 -9.00
N TRP A 217 -6.10 7.97 -8.93
CA TRP A 217 -7.31 8.47 -9.58
C TRP A 217 -7.22 8.35 -11.11
N GLU A 218 -6.12 8.83 -11.70
CA GLU A 218 -5.89 8.72 -13.15
C GLU A 218 -5.88 7.25 -13.61
N LEU A 219 -5.28 6.36 -12.80
CA LEU A 219 -5.19 4.93 -13.09
C LEU A 219 -6.55 4.22 -13.00
N GLU A 220 -7.43 4.66 -12.09
CA GLU A 220 -8.77 4.11 -11.93
C GLU A 220 -9.70 4.53 -13.08
N GLN A 221 -9.62 5.78 -13.51
CA GLN A 221 -10.46 6.32 -14.58
C GLN A 221 -10.02 5.88 -15.98
N ALA A 222 -8.79 5.41 -16.13
CA ALA A 222 -8.27 5.03 -17.42
C ALA A 222 -8.88 3.72 -17.93
N SER A 223 -9.30 3.70 -19.17
CA SER A 223 -9.76 2.49 -19.87
C SER A 223 -8.66 1.43 -19.98
N SER A 224 -7.39 1.84 -20.01
CA SER A 224 -6.21 0.97 -19.98
C SER A 224 -5.08 1.63 -19.19
N PRO A 225 -4.37 0.87 -18.33
CA PRO A 225 -3.20 1.36 -17.60
C PRO A 225 -2.09 1.90 -18.51
N ALA A 226 -2.05 1.45 -19.77
CA ALA A 226 -1.07 1.90 -20.76
C ALA A 226 -1.25 3.37 -21.17
N ASN A 227 -2.44 3.92 -20.97
CA ASN A 227 -2.77 5.29 -21.35
C ASN A 227 -2.41 6.32 -20.26
N VAL A 228 -1.98 5.85 -19.09
CA VAL A 228 -1.60 6.73 -17.97
C VAL A 228 -0.10 6.94 -17.96
N ALA A 229 0.31 8.20 -17.94
CA ALA A 229 1.73 8.55 -17.84
C ALA A 229 2.24 8.36 -16.40
N ALA A 230 3.41 7.74 -16.26
CA ALA A 230 4.04 7.64 -14.94
C ALA A 230 4.50 9.02 -14.46
N LYS A 231 4.09 9.42 -13.25
CA LYS A 231 4.51 10.68 -12.61
C LYS A 231 5.98 10.69 -12.20
N ALA A 232 6.54 9.50 -11.91
CA ALA A 232 7.95 9.33 -11.56
C ALA A 232 8.38 7.87 -11.77
N ILE A 233 9.67 7.66 -11.95
CA ILE A 233 10.29 6.34 -11.95
C ILE A 233 11.30 6.31 -10.82
N LEU A 234 11.11 5.38 -9.88
CA LEU A 234 12.01 5.13 -8.76
C LEU A 234 12.79 3.85 -9.05
N CYS A 235 14.06 3.84 -8.67
CA CYS A 235 14.90 2.66 -8.78
C CYS A 235 15.71 2.50 -7.50
N TRP A 236 15.87 1.26 -7.03
CA TRP A 236 16.74 0.94 -5.92
C TRP A 236 17.38 -0.44 -6.08
N PHE A 237 18.52 -0.63 -5.42
CA PHE A 237 19.30 -1.86 -5.50
C PHE A 237 18.94 -2.79 -4.34
N VAL A 238 18.55 -4.01 -4.65
CA VAL A 238 18.16 -5.05 -3.68
C VAL A 238 19.40 -5.71 -3.11
N LYS A 239 19.59 -5.60 -1.79
CA LYS A 239 20.68 -6.23 -1.04
C LYS A 239 20.21 -7.57 -0.47
N ASP A 240 21.13 -8.45 -0.10
CA ASP A 240 20.79 -9.75 0.50
C ASP A 240 19.97 -9.62 1.80
N LYS A 241 20.21 -8.55 2.56
CA LYS A 241 19.43 -8.22 3.76
C LYS A 241 17.94 -7.92 3.46
N ASP A 242 17.64 -7.44 2.26
CA ASP A 242 16.26 -7.11 1.88
C ASP A 242 15.47 -8.38 1.57
N TYR A 243 16.12 -9.40 0.99
CA TYR A 243 15.53 -10.74 0.82
C TYR A 243 15.31 -11.47 2.14
N LYS A 244 16.19 -11.26 3.12
CA LYS A 244 16.09 -11.87 4.45
C LYS A 244 15.17 -11.08 5.40
N ALA A 245 14.61 -9.97 4.96
CA ALA A 245 13.78 -9.10 5.80
C ALA A 245 12.36 -9.64 6.02
N TYR A 246 11.93 -10.64 5.26
CA TYR A 246 10.59 -11.24 5.37
C TYR A 246 10.60 -12.69 4.90
N ASP A 247 9.62 -13.47 5.37
CA ASP A 247 9.41 -14.84 4.93
C ASP A 247 8.22 -14.92 3.96
N THR A 248 8.44 -15.53 2.80
CA THR A 248 7.43 -15.73 1.76
C THR A 248 6.62 -17.02 1.93
N PHE A 249 7.07 -17.92 2.81
CA PHE A 249 6.43 -19.25 2.98
C PHE A 249 5.24 -19.24 3.95
N GLU A 250 5.02 -18.17 4.70
CA GLU A 250 3.92 -18.07 5.66
C GLU A 250 2.55 -18.24 4.99
N CYS A 251 2.39 -17.76 3.77
CA CYS A 251 1.16 -17.94 2.98
C CYS A 251 0.92 -19.42 2.62
N VAL A 252 1.98 -20.16 2.32
CA VAL A 252 1.90 -21.61 2.03
C VAL A 252 1.53 -22.40 3.29
N ASP A 253 2.06 -22.00 4.44
CA ASP A 253 1.77 -22.67 5.71
C ASP A 253 0.34 -22.35 6.20
N LYS A 254 -0.17 -21.15 5.94
CA LYS A 254 -1.58 -20.79 6.17
C LYS A 254 -2.50 -21.68 5.31
N LEU A 255 -2.22 -21.80 4.02
CA LEU A 255 -2.97 -22.70 3.12
C LEU A 255 -2.96 -24.15 3.59
N LYS A 256 -1.79 -24.66 4.04
CA LYS A 256 -1.69 -26.01 4.60
C LYS A 256 -2.49 -26.18 5.89
N LYS A 257 -2.57 -25.14 6.72
CA LYS A 257 -3.36 -25.13 7.94
C LYS A 257 -4.85 -25.15 7.62
N ASP A 258 -5.30 -24.29 6.70
CA ASP A 258 -6.70 -24.23 6.24
C ASP A 258 -7.13 -25.58 5.60
N MET A 259 -6.23 -26.23 4.88
CA MET A 259 -6.47 -27.58 4.34
C MET A 259 -6.61 -28.64 5.45
N LYS A 260 -5.82 -28.56 6.54
CA LYS A 260 -5.92 -29.46 7.69
C LYS A 260 -7.19 -29.23 8.52
N GLU A 261 -7.71 -28.01 8.54
CA GLU A 261 -8.94 -27.65 9.24
C GLU A 261 -10.21 -27.98 8.43
N GLY A 262 -10.09 -28.62 7.26
CA GLY A 262 -11.22 -29.10 6.45
C GLY A 262 -11.96 -27.99 5.69
N GLN A 263 -11.41 -26.80 5.63
CA GLN A 263 -12.00 -25.66 4.89
C GLN A 263 -11.71 -25.71 3.39
N MET A 264 -10.76 -26.55 2.96
CA MET A 264 -10.43 -26.79 1.54
C MET A 264 -10.42 -28.27 1.23
N MET A 265 -10.78 -28.62 0.00
CA MET A 265 -10.67 -29.98 -0.48
C MET A 265 -9.23 -30.48 -0.39
N SER A 266 -9.03 -31.70 0.07
CA SER A 266 -7.70 -32.32 0.13
C SER A 266 -7.08 -32.44 -1.27
N PRO A 267 -5.74 -32.48 -1.39
CA PRO A 267 -5.08 -32.72 -2.68
C PRO A 267 -5.53 -34.04 -3.35
N GLU A 268 -5.88 -35.04 -2.54
CA GLU A 268 -6.38 -36.30 -3.01
C GLU A 268 -7.79 -36.21 -3.60
N GLU A 269 -8.67 -35.44 -2.97
CA GLU A 269 -10.01 -35.14 -3.50
C GLU A 269 -9.95 -34.31 -4.79
N ILE A 270 -9.03 -33.35 -4.88
CA ILE A 270 -8.80 -32.57 -6.10
C ILE A 270 -8.26 -33.48 -7.21
N LEU A 271 -7.35 -34.40 -6.89
CA LEU A 271 -6.85 -35.42 -7.81
C LEU A 271 -7.95 -36.38 -8.22
N ALA A 272 -8.78 -36.86 -7.31
CA ALA A 272 -9.90 -37.75 -7.59
C ALA A 272 -10.92 -37.09 -8.54
N LEU A 273 -11.22 -35.79 -8.34
CA LEU A 273 -12.04 -35.01 -9.26
C LEU A 273 -11.39 -34.85 -10.64
N ARG A 274 -10.06 -34.71 -10.71
CA ARG A 274 -9.33 -34.62 -11.99
C ARG A 274 -9.22 -35.95 -12.72
N VAL A 275 -9.00 -37.01 -12.00
CA VAL A 275 -8.80 -38.36 -12.58
C VAL A 275 -10.13 -39.09 -12.82
N GLY A 276 -11.21 -38.61 -12.21
CA GLY A 276 -12.54 -39.17 -12.39
C GLY A 276 -12.69 -40.61 -11.82
N THR A 277 -11.93 -40.92 -10.75
CA THR A 277 -11.94 -42.22 -10.08
C THR A 277 -13.12 -42.40 -9.14
N GLU A 278 -13.75 -41.29 -8.72
CA GLU A 278 -14.97 -41.35 -7.91
C GLU A 278 -16.13 -40.70 -8.64
N ASN A 279 -17.28 -41.35 -8.64
CA ASN A 279 -18.56 -40.82 -9.11
C ASN A 279 -19.11 -39.84 -8.05
N VAL A 280 -18.53 -38.66 -7.94
CA VAL A 280 -19.10 -37.61 -7.12
C VAL A 280 -20.27 -37.01 -7.88
N ASN A 281 -21.45 -37.48 -7.56
CA ASN A 281 -22.71 -36.89 -8.04
C ASN A 281 -22.93 -35.55 -7.33
N MET A 282 -22.38 -34.49 -7.87
CA MET A 282 -22.91 -33.17 -7.63
C MET A 282 -23.94 -32.88 -8.73
N ASP A 283 -25.18 -32.74 -8.36
CA ASP A 283 -26.33 -32.39 -9.24
C ASP A 283 -26.54 -33.30 -10.45
N GLY A 284 -26.28 -34.61 -10.34
CA GLY A 284 -26.49 -35.59 -11.40
C GLY A 284 -25.52 -35.50 -12.59
N VAL A 285 -24.46 -34.70 -12.52
CA VAL A 285 -23.50 -34.53 -13.61
C VAL A 285 -22.31 -35.49 -13.41
N ASN A 286 -22.11 -36.40 -14.36
CA ASN A 286 -21.02 -37.34 -14.36
C ASN A 286 -19.74 -36.72 -14.94
N TYR A 287 -18.90 -36.11 -14.11
CA TYR A 287 -17.68 -35.43 -14.50
C TYR A 287 -16.65 -36.34 -15.18
N SER A 288 -16.66 -37.64 -14.91
CA SER A 288 -15.74 -38.59 -15.53
C SER A 288 -15.97 -38.72 -17.04
N LYS A 289 -17.21 -38.63 -17.50
CA LYS A 289 -17.54 -38.64 -18.95
C LYS A 289 -17.15 -37.36 -19.66
N GLN A 290 -17.28 -36.20 -19.00
CA GLN A 290 -16.85 -34.93 -19.60
C GLN A 290 -15.34 -34.82 -19.75
N TYR A 291 -14.57 -35.32 -18.79
CA TYR A 291 -13.12 -35.35 -18.86
C TYR A 291 -12.59 -36.23 -19.98
N LYS A 292 -13.11 -37.44 -20.14
CA LYS A 292 -12.76 -38.34 -21.25
C LYS A 292 -13.11 -37.77 -22.61
N ARG A 293 -14.20 -36.99 -22.74
CA ARG A 293 -14.57 -36.31 -24.01
C ARG A 293 -13.66 -35.14 -24.37
N ARG A 294 -13.17 -34.38 -23.39
CA ARG A 294 -12.21 -33.29 -23.63
C ARG A 294 -10.82 -33.80 -24.03
N HIS A 295 -10.34 -34.87 -23.40
CA HIS A 295 -9.05 -35.48 -23.78
C HIS A 295 -9.08 -36.17 -25.14
N LYS A 296 -10.21 -36.72 -25.58
CA LYS A 296 -10.34 -37.31 -26.92
C LYS A 296 -10.36 -36.29 -28.07
N LYS A 297 -10.51 -34.99 -27.78
CA LYS A 297 -10.46 -33.91 -28.76
C LYS A 297 -9.09 -33.22 -28.86
N LEU A 298 -8.12 -33.65 -28.06
CA LEU A 298 -6.78 -33.08 -28.01
C LEU A 298 -5.67 -34.00 -28.57
N TYR A 299 -6.07 -35.21 -29.13
CA TYR A 299 -5.20 -36.12 -29.87
C TYR A 299 -5.79 -36.41 -31.25
#